data_8fe53309498f5315b0ec240a134055a8
#
_entry.id   8fe53309498f5315b0ec240a134055a8
#
_cell.length_a   1.000
_cell.length_b   1.000
_cell.length_c   1.000
_cell.angle_alpha   90.00
_cell.angle_beta   90.00
_cell.angle_gamma   90.00
#
_symmetry.space_group_name_H-M   'P 1'
#
loop_
_entity.id
_entity.type
_entity.pdbx_description
1 polymer ?
#
loop_
_entity_poly.entity_id
_entity_poly.type
_entity_poly.pdbx_seq_one_letter_code
_entity_poly.pdbx_strand_id
1 'polypeptide(L)'
;MTVDISGAVGDAAKFGANAFVDAVYTAGENSEMFRAIAVHSMIEARMVKNDELDIVETAQGGTKIKTYKGRAVIVDDSLTVSGAGADRVYTSVLFGGGAIGFGGVEGNAFALGEGVPKVAAEVSRTAEAGNGGGMESIWERRTWMMHPFGFEWVESGAAMAEMSPTLADLRKAAFWNRVVDRKQVPLAFIKSKA
;
A
#
# COMPACT_ATOMS: atom_id res chain seq x y z
N MET A 1 -7.65 -1.92 -13.64
CA MET A 1 -7.40 -1.44 -12.26
C MET A 1 -6.76 -0.06 -12.22
N THR A 2 -6.13 0.38 -13.28
CA THR A 2 -5.48 1.70 -13.33
C THR A 2 -6.23 2.59 -14.29
N VAL A 3 -6.66 3.76 -13.81
CA VAL A 3 -7.12 4.88 -14.62
C VAL A 3 -5.93 5.80 -14.82
N ASP A 4 -5.44 5.92 -16.05
CA ASP A 4 -4.28 6.74 -16.38
C ASP A 4 -4.73 7.93 -17.22
N ILE A 5 -4.74 9.10 -16.61
CA ILE A 5 -5.07 10.37 -17.28
C ILE A 5 -3.83 11.26 -17.49
N SER A 6 -2.64 10.78 -17.09
CA SER A 6 -1.39 11.57 -17.11
C SER A 6 -0.96 12.02 -18.50
N GLY A 7 -1.38 11.28 -19.53
CA GLY A 7 -1.10 11.62 -20.93
C GLY A 7 -2.07 12.64 -21.57
N ALA A 8 -3.12 13.04 -20.86
CA ALA A 8 -4.04 14.05 -21.34
C ALA A 8 -3.41 15.46 -21.37
N VAL A 9 -4.03 16.41 -22.03
CA VAL A 9 -3.52 17.77 -22.16
C VAL A 9 -4.20 18.71 -21.16
N GLY A 10 -3.42 19.57 -20.50
CA GLY A 10 -3.93 20.60 -19.60
C GLY A 10 -4.56 20.02 -18.32
N ASP A 11 -5.70 20.57 -17.92
CA ASP A 11 -6.37 20.17 -16.67
C ASP A 11 -6.95 18.74 -16.74
N ALA A 12 -7.19 18.19 -17.91
CA ALA A 12 -7.64 16.81 -18.06
C ALA A 12 -6.60 15.77 -17.60
N ALA A 13 -5.32 16.14 -17.57
CA ALA A 13 -4.24 15.30 -17.03
C ALA A 13 -4.15 15.32 -15.52
N LYS A 14 -4.80 16.29 -14.88
CA LYS A 14 -4.69 16.54 -13.46
C LYS A 14 -5.75 15.76 -12.68
N PHE A 15 -5.42 15.43 -11.43
CA PHE A 15 -6.35 14.75 -10.55
C PHE A 15 -7.66 15.55 -10.40
N GLY A 16 -8.78 14.86 -10.49
CA GLY A 16 -10.10 15.46 -10.34
C GLY A 16 -11.21 14.43 -10.18
N ALA A 17 -12.43 14.91 -9.96
CA ALA A 17 -13.59 14.09 -9.65
C ALA A 17 -13.88 13.01 -10.71
N ASN A 18 -13.70 13.33 -12.00
CA ASN A 18 -13.98 12.38 -13.08
C ASN A 18 -13.06 11.15 -12.99
N ALA A 19 -11.75 11.35 -12.89
CA ALA A 19 -10.79 10.25 -12.77
C ALA A 19 -11.03 9.40 -11.51
N PHE A 20 -11.44 10.05 -10.41
CA PHE A 20 -11.80 9.35 -9.20
C PHE A 20 -13.04 8.47 -9.40
N VAL A 21 -14.11 9.02 -9.97
CA VAL A 21 -15.34 8.27 -10.25
C VAL A 21 -15.05 7.11 -11.20
N ASP A 22 -14.31 7.34 -12.28
CA ASP A 22 -13.92 6.29 -13.21
C ASP A 22 -13.16 5.16 -12.52
N ALA A 23 -12.25 5.49 -11.60
CA ALA A 23 -11.51 4.50 -10.83
C ALA A 23 -12.41 3.71 -9.87
N VAL A 24 -13.33 4.36 -9.18
CA VAL A 24 -14.30 3.71 -8.30
C VAL A 24 -15.20 2.75 -9.10
N TYR A 25 -15.72 3.18 -10.23
CA TYR A 25 -16.60 2.37 -11.06
C TYR A 25 -15.88 1.29 -11.88
N THR A 26 -14.55 1.20 -11.83
CA THR A 26 -13.86 0.00 -12.35
C THR A 26 -14.27 -1.28 -11.63
N ALA A 27 -14.80 -1.20 -10.41
CA ALA A 27 -15.37 -2.31 -9.67
C ALA A 27 -16.85 -2.59 -10.00
N GLY A 28 -17.46 -1.77 -10.87
CA GLY A 28 -18.87 -1.92 -11.25
C GLY A 28 -19.81 -1.83 -10.05
N GLU A 29 -20.66 -2.85 -9.87
CA GLU A 29 -21.61 -2.94 -8.75
C GLU A 29 -20.97 -2.96 -7.36
N ASN A 30 -19.70 -3.37 -7.26
CA ASN A 30 -18.96 -3.42 -6.01
C ASN A 30 -18.22 -2.10 -5.70
N SER A 31 -18.61 -0.98 -6.31
CA SER A 31 -17.98 0.34 -6.12
C SER A 31 -17.92 0.80 -4.65
N GLU A 32 -18.86 0.35 -3.83
CA GLU A 32 -18.92 0.66 -2.40
C GLU A 32 -17.85 -0.06 -1.55
N MET A 33 -17.11 -1.01 -2.13
CA MET A 33 -16.02 -1.67 -1.41
C MET A 33 -14.89 -0.71 -1.06
N PHE A 34 -14.68 0.34 -1.87
CA PHE A 34 -13.63 1.33 -1.61
C PHE A 34 -13.99 2.23 -0.43
N ARG A 35 -13.11 2.29 0.56
CA ARG A 35 -13.32 3.03 1.81
C ARG A 35 -12.39 4.22 1.96
N ALA A 36 -11.21 4.15 1.36
CA ALA A 36 -10.20 5.18 1.48
C ALA A 36 -9.40 5.37 0.19
N ILE A 37 -8.77 6.53 0.09
CA ILE A 37 -7.81 6.87 -0.97
C ILE A 37 -6.51 7.36 -0.34
N ALA A 38 -5.40 6.77 -0.73
CA ALA A 38 -4.07 7.29 -0.42
C ALA A 38 -3.60 8.19 -1.57
N VAL A 39 -3.15 9.38 -1.22
CA VAL A 39 -2.71 10.41 -2.16
C VAL A 39 -1.39 11.03 -1.71
N HIS A 40 -0.58 11.48 -2.68
CA HIS A 40 0.58 12.29 -2.38
C HIS A 40 0.15 13.72 -1.96
N SER A 41 0.94 14.39 -1.12
CA SER A 41 0.64 15.75 -0.62
C SER A 41 0.35 16.77 -1.73
N MET A 42 0.98 16.64 -2.90
CA MET A 42 0.71 17.49 -4.06
C MET A 42 -0.70 17.32 -4.62
N ILE A 43 -1.21 16.08 -4.61
CA ILE A 43 -2.60 15.80 -5.01
C ILE A 43 -3.58 16.31 -3.96
N GLU A 44 -3.26 16.14 -2.67
CA GLU A 44 -4.05 16.72 -1.59
C GLU A 44 -4.14 18.25 -1.72
N ALA A 45 -3.00 18.91 -1.97
CA ALA A 45 -2.97 20.37 -2.15
C ALA A 45 -3.89 20.83 -3.31
N ARG A 46 -4.00 20.02 -4.37
CA ARG A 46 -4.95 20.29 -5.45
C ARG A 46 -6.40 20.12 -5.00
N MET A 47 -6.71 19.04 -4.27
CA MET A 47 -8.06 18.84 -3.72
C MET A 47 -8.48 19.99 -2.82
N VAL A 48 -7.55 20.52 -1.99
CA VAL A 48 -7.80 21.70 -1.15
C VAL A 48 -8.05 22.94 -1.99
N LYS A 49 -7.24 23.19 -3.03
CA LYS A 49 -7.41 24.37 -3.91
C LYS A 49 -8.74 24.36 -4.66
N ASN A 50 -9.24 23.18 -4.98
CA ASN A 50 -10.51 23.00 -5.67
C ASN A 50 -11.72 22.96 -4.71
N ASP A 51 -11.49 23.09 -3.39
CA ASP A 51 -12.54 22.97 -2.36
C ASP A 51 -13.31 21.64 -2.44
N GLU A 52 -12.57 20.55 -2.70
CA GLU A 52 -13.15 19.21 -2.91
C GLU A 52 -13.03 18.30 -1.68
N LEU A 53 -12.42 18.79 -0.59
CA LEU A 53 -12.24 18.02 0.64
C LEU A 53 -13.29 18.39 1.69
N ASP A 54 -14.02 17.38 2.12
CA ASP A 54 -14.91 17.48 3.28
C ASP A 54 -14.16 17.08 4.55
N ILE A 55 -14.46 17.77 5.65
CA ILE A 55 -13.93 17.44 6.97
C ILE A 55 -15.05 16.86 7.81
N VAL A 56 -14.90 15.59 8.18
CA VAL A 56 -15.84 14.90 9.08
C VAL A 56 -15.23 14.86 10.48
N GLU A 57 -15.94 15.42 11.44
CA GLU A 57 -15.58 15.30 12.87
C GLU A 57 -16.19 14.04 13.46
N THR A 58 -15.39 13.25 14.16
CA THR A 58 -15.90 12.08 14.86
C THR A 58 -16.70 12.50 16.10
N ALA A 59 -17.85 11.85 16.34
CA ALA A 59 -18.80 12.17 17.40
C ALA A 59 -18.23 12.13 18.84
N GLN A 60 -17.05 11.56 19.03
CA GLN A 60 -16.37 11.43 20.34
C GLN A 60 -15.23 12.46 20.56
N GLY A 61 -15.31 13.60 19.93
CA GLY A 61 -14.50 14.74 20.34
C GLY A 61 -13.11 14.79 19.71
N GLY A 62 -13.02 15.29 18.50
CA GLY A 62 -11.82 16.02 18.07
C GLY A 62 -10.98 15.41 16.98
N THR A 63 -11.16 14.19 16.52
CA THR A 63 -10.42 13.73 15.35
C THR A 63 -11.10 14.18 14.07
N LYS A 64 -10.45 15.07 13.34
CA LYS A 64 -10.91 15.52 12.02
C LYS A 64 -10.38 14.58 10.96
N ILE A 65 -11.28 13.94 10.23
CA ILE A 65 -10.93 13.07 9.11
C ILE A 65 -11.26 13.81 7.82
N LYS A 66 -10.26 13.99 6.97
CA LYS A 66 -10.45 14.51 5.61
C LYS A 66 -11.11 13.42 4.77
N THR A 67 -12.15 13.78 4.04
CA THR A 67 -12.83 12.87 3.13
C THR A 67 -12.94 13.49 1.73
N TYR A 68 -12.87 12.64 0.72
CA TYR A 68 -13.07 12.99 -0.67
C TYR A 68 -14.18 12.12 -1.26
N LYS A 69 -15.28 12.74 -1.66
CA LYS A 69 -16.46 12.01 -2.17
C LYS A 69 -16.88 10.83 -1.26
N GLY A 70 -16.86 11.06 0.05
CA GLY A 70 -17.26 10.06 1.06
C GLY A 70 -16.22 8.98 1.38
N ARG A 71 -14.98 9.07 0.89
CA ARG A 71 -13.87 8.17 1.21
C ARG A 71 -12.82 8.91 2.02
N ALA A 72 -12.27 8.24 3.04
CA ALA A 72 -11.21 8.81 3.85
C ALA A 72 -9.95 9.09 3.01
N VAL A 73 -9.33 10.25 3.20
CA VAL A 73 -8.10 10.63 2.52
C VAL A 73 -6.92 10.39 3.44
N ILE A 74 -5.95 9.64 2.95
CA ILE A 74 -4.67 9.38 3.62
C ILE A 74 -3.58 10.03 2.78
N VAL A 75 -2.76 10.86 3.41
CA VAL A 75 -1.66 11.54 2.72
C VAL A 75 -0.37 10.81 3.01
N ASP A 76 0.32 10.39 1.94
CA ASP A 76 1.58 9.65 2.04
C ASP A 76 2.50 10.02 0.87
N ASP A 77 3.61 10.66 1.18
CA ASP A 77 4.61 11.10 0.18
C ASP A 77 5.54 9.95 -0.28
N SER A 78 5.40 8.76 0.30
CA SER A 78 6.11 7.55 -0.18
C SER A 78 5.46 6.92 -1.42
N LEU A 79 4.28 7.38 -1.81
CA LEU A 79 3.58 6.91 -3.01
C LEU A 79 4.42 7.15 -4.27
N THR A 80 4.26 6.25 -5.25
CA THR A 80 5.05 6.28 -6.48
C THR A 80 4.82 7.56 -7.26
N VAL A 81 5.91 8.28 -7.50
CA VAL A 81 5.99 9.44 -8.38
C VAL A 81 6.92 9.11 -9.54
N SER A 82 6.50 9.35 -10.77
CA SER A 82 7.31 9.17 -11.97
C SER A 82 7.40 10.48 -12.76
N GLY A 83 8.43 10.59 -13.62
CA GLY A 83 8.69 11.82 -14.36
C GLY A 83 9.43 12.89 -13.54
N ALA A 84 9.67 14.04 -14.14
CA ALA A 84 10.38 15.16 -13.53
C ALA A 84 9.72 16.51 -13.87
N GLY A 85 9.93 17.50 -13.01
CA GLY A 85 9.40 18.85 -13.22
C GLY A 85 7.87 18.91 -13.35
N ALA A 86 7.39 19.54 -14.41
CA ALA A 86 5.96 19.68 -14.70
C ALA A 86 5.30 18.37 -15.20
N ASP A 87 6.11 17.40 -15.62
CA ASP A 87 5.62 16.11 -16.11
C ASP A 87 5.60 15.01 -15.04
N ARG A 88 5.65 15.41 -13.77
CA ARG A 88 5.48 14.47 -12.67
C ARG A 88 4.08 13.87 -12.68
N VAL A 89 4.06 12.53 -12.63
CA VAL A 89 2.85 11.72 -12.54
C VAL A 89 2.81 11.09 -11.16
N TYR A 90 1.74 11.35 -10.45
CA TYR A 90 1.47 10.83 -9.11
C TYR A 90 0.51 9.65 -9.21
N THR A 91 0.80 8.60 -8.45
CA THR A 91 -0.08 7.44 -8.37
C THR A 91 -0.86 7.51 -7.06
N SER A 92 -2.17 7.72 -7.16
CA SER A 92 -3.08 7.62 -6.03
C SER A 92 -3.68 6.22 -5.97
N VAL A 93 -3.94 5.70 -4.77
CA VAL A 93 -4.41 4.33 -4.55
C VAL A 93 -5.73 4.35 -3.81
N LEU A 94 -6.79 3.83 -4.43
CA LEU A 94 -8.05 3.53 -3.75
C LEU A 94 -7.97 2.12 -3.18
N PHE A 95 -8.44 1.95 -1.96
CA PHE A 95 -8.47 0.65 -1.31
C PHE A 95 -9.67 0.48 -0.39
N GLY A 96 -10.07 -0.76 -0.24
CA GLY A 96 -11.17 -1.18 0.62
C GLY A 96 -10.72 -2.03 1.78
N GLY A 97 -11.66 -2.47 2.59
CA GLY A 97 -11.40 -3.44 3.63
C GLY A 97 -10.89 -4.75 3.04
N GLY A 98 -9.84 -5.32 3.62
CA GLY A 98 -9.24 -6.56 3.13
C GLY A 98 -8.40 -6.44 1.85
N ALA A 99 -8.10 -5.23 1.39
CA ALA A 99 -7.27 -5.00 0.19
C ALA A 99 -5.87 -5.61 0.32
N ILE A 100 -5.31 -5.61 1.52
CA ILE A 100 -4.02 -6.19 1.86
C ILE A 100 -4.21 -7.13 3.04
N GLY A 101 -3.90 -8.40 2.85
CA GLY A 101 -3.76 -9.36 3.93
C GLY A 101 -2.45 -9.13 4.65
N PHE A 102 -2.52 -9.05 5.98
CA PHE A 102 -1.35 -8.99 6.84
C PHE A 102 -1.44 -10.14 7.84
N GLY A 103 -0.36 -10.90 7.94
CA GLY A 103 -0.29 -12.01 8.88
C GLY A 103 1.11 -12.15 9.46
N GLY A 104 1.19 -12.40 10.77
CA GLY A 104 2.38 -12.95 11.40
C GLY A 104 2.47 -14.43 11.10
N VAL A 105 3.66 -14.97 10.93
CA VAL A 105 3.86 -16.40 10.77
C VAL A 105 3.93 -17.04 12.16
N GLU A 106 2.79 -17.02 12.84
CA GLU A 106 2.59 -17.81 14.05
C GLU A 106 1.79 -19.06 13.67
N GLY A 107 2.37 -20.22 13.92
CA GLY A 107 1.74 -21.47 13.53
C GLY A 107 1.87 -21.78 12.02
N ASN A 108 1.26 -22.84 11.58
CA ASN A 108 1.41 -23.40 10.22
C ASN A 108 0.55 -22.68 9.15
N ALA A 109 0.21 -21.42 9.35
CA ALA A 109 -0.69 -20.69 8.46
C ALA A 109 -0.12 -20.48 7.04
N PHE A 110 1.22 -20.51 6.91
CA PHE A 110 1.89 -20.40 5.62
C PHE A 110 2.98 -21.46 5.52
N ALA A 111 3.02 -22.15 4.40
CA ALA A 111 4.09 -23.10 4.08
C ALA A 111 5.39 -22.34 3.81
N LEU A 112 6.04 -21.91 4.86
CA LEU A 112 7.41 -21.42 4.77
C LEU A 112 8.33 -22.64 4.66
N GLY A 113 9.32 -22.56 3.79
CA GLY A 113 10.33 -23.58 3.67
C GLY A 113 11.05 -23.86 4.99
N GLU A 114 11.72 -25.00 5.07
CA GLU A 114 12.59 -25.34 6.21
C GLU A 114 13.62 -24.23 6.45
N GLY A 115 13.84 -23.85 7.69
CA GLY A 115 14.85 -22.86 8.08
C GLY A 115 14.36 -21.43 8.24
N VAL A 116 13.10 -21.12 7.93
CA VAL A 116 12.54 -19.80 8.22
C VAL A 116 12.02 -19.74 9.65
N PRO A 117 12.61 -18.90 10.51
CA PRO A 117 12.14 -18.74 11.88
C PRO A 117 10.75 -18.10 11.89
N LYS A 118 9.78 -18.75 12.53
CA LYS A 118 8.41 -18.23 12.69
C LYS A 118 8.40 -17.06 13.68
N VAL A 119 8.85 -17.34 14.88
CA VAL A 119 9.20 -16.36 15.93
C VAL A 119 10.39 -16.96 16.66
N ALA A 120 11.45 -16.23 16.82
CA ALA A 120 12.62 -16.66 17.58
C ALA A 120 13.07 -15.56 18.54
N ALA A 121 13.13 -15.90 19.82
CA ALA A 121 13.79 -15.09 20.83
C ALA A 121 15.09 -15.77 21.22
N GLU A 122 16.18 -15.03 21.19
CA GLU A 122 17.51 -15.50 21.58
C GLU A 122 18.10 -14.51 22.57
N VAL A 123 18.62 -15.05 23.68
CA VAL A 123 19.32 -14.27 24.69
C VAL A 123 20.79 -14.66 24.65
N SER A 124 21.65 -13.71 24.34
CA SER A 124 23.09 -13.87 24.37
C SER A 124 23.67 -13.11 25.55
N ARG A 125 24.43 -13.80 26.39
CA ARG A 125 25.14 -13.22 27.52
C ARG A 125 26.65 -13.22 27.29
N THR A 126 27.26 -12.06 27.44
CA THR A 126 28.71 -11.91 27.43
C THR A 126 29.14 -11.48 28.83
N ALA A 127 29.81 -12.38 29.54
CA ALA A 127 30.37 -12.07 30.84
C ALA A 127 31.73 -11.36 30.63
N GLU A 128 31.84 -10.14 31.11
CA GLU A 128 33.13 -9.47 31.22
C GLU A 128 33.78 -9.76 32.56
N ALA A 129 35.03 -10.17 32.56
CA ALA A 129 35.80 -10.45 33.74
C ALA A 129 35.94 -9.17 34.61
N GLY A 130 35.46 -9.22 35.83
CA GLY A 130 35.61 -8.13 36.82
C GLY A 130 34.50 -7.06 36.79
N ASN A 131 33.49 -7.17 35.95
CA ASN A 131 32.40 -6.21 35.85
C ASN A 131 31.04 -6.89 36.13
N GLY A 132 30.75 -7.20 37.34
CA GLY A 132 29.59 -7.77 38.03
C GLY A 132 28.36 -8.28 37.33
N GLY A 133 28.22 -8.18 36.01
CA GLY A 133 27.02 -8.62 35.30
C GLY A 133 27.21 -8.89 33.83
N GLY A 134 28.22 -8.36 33.20
CA GLY A 134 28.39 -8.48 31.77
C GLY A 134 27.29 -7.76 30.96
N MET A 135 27.22 -8.08 29.68
CA MET A 135 26.21 -7.56 28.75
C MET A 135 25.24 -8.67 28.33
N GLU A 136 23.98 -8.37 28.32
CA GLU A 136 22.93 -9.26 27.83
C GLU A 136 22.28 -8.62 26.59
N SER A 137 22.24 -9.37 25.49
CA SER A 137 21.59 -8.95 24.25
C SER A 137 20.39 -9.85 23.99
N ILE A 138 19.23 -9.25 23.81
CA ILE A 138 17.99 -9.95 23.46
C ILE A 138 17.70 -9.72 21.98
N TRP A 139 17.60 -10.80 21.22
CA TRP A 139 17.26 -10.77 19.81
C TRP A 139 15.86 -11.34 19.62
N GLU A 140 14.95 -10.51 19.08
CA GLU A 140 13.61 -10.95 18.72
C GLU A 140 13.47 -10.88 17.20
N ARG A 141 13.25 -12.03 16.57
CA ARG A 141 13.07 -12.15 15.13
C ARG A 141 11.63 -12.51 14.86
N ARG A 142 11.00 -11.76 13.93
CA ARG A 142 9.61 -12.00 13.50
C ARG A 142 9.56 -12.10 11.98
N THR A 143 8.75 -13.02 11.48
CA THR A 143 8.47 -13.12 10.05
C THR A 143 7.03 -12.71 9.82
N TRP A 144 6.84 -11.76 8.91
CA TRP A 144 5.53 -11.24 8.55
C TRP A 144 5.30 -11.44 7.06
N MET A 145 4.03 -11.63 6.69
CA MET A 145 3.61 -11.67 5.30
C MET A 145 2.61 -10.55 5.05
N MET A 146 2.78 -9.84 3.94
CA MET A 146 1.83 -8.88 3.41
C MET A 146 1.51 -9.29 1.97
N HIS A 147 0.22 -9.41 1.65
CA HIS A 147 -0.20 -9.86 0.33
C HIS A 147 -1.44 -9.10 -0.14
N PRO A 148 -1.47 -8.54 -1.37
CA PRO A 148 -2.66 -7.91 -1.92
C PRO A 148 -3.70 -8.98 -2.26
N PHE A 149 -4.95 -8.73 -1.88
CA PHE A 149 -6.06 -9.63 -2.16
C PHE A 149 -6.31 -9.77 -3.67
N GLY A 150 -6.52 -10.99 -4.11
CA GLY A 150 -6.88 -11.32 -5.49
C GLY A 150 -5.72 -11.38 -6.47
N PHE A 151 -4.49 -11.40 -5.96
CA PHE A 151 -3.29 -11.60 -6.75
C PHE A 151 -2.54 -12.85 -6.28
N GLU A 152 -1.76 -13.42 -7.17
CA GLU A 152 -0.76 -14.41 -6.85
C GLU A 152 0.63 -13.88 -7.20
N TRP A 153 1.63 -14.33 -6.48
CA TRP A 153 3.04 -14.07 -6.79
C TRP A 153 3.55 -15.18 -7.70
N VAL A 154 4.09 -14.79 -8.86
CA VAL A 154 4.58 -15.74 -9.87
C VAL A 154 6.10 -15.61 -9.98
N GLU A 155 6.80 -16.66 -9.57
CA GLU A 155 8.26 -16.71 -9.61
C GLU A 155 8.84 -17.10 -10.98
N SER A 156 8.01 -17.38 -11.96
CA SER A 156 8.43 -17.83 -13.29
C SER A 156 9.29 -16.79 -14.00
N GLY A 157 10.58 -17.06 -14.12
CA GLY A 157 11.55 -16.23 -14.83
C GLY A 157 12.40 -15.29 -13.99
N ALA A 158 12.14 -15.19 -12.69
CA ALA A 158 13.07 -14.54 -11.78
C ALA A 158 13.86 -15.62 -11.06
N ALA A 159 15.17 -15.59 -11.18
CA ALA A 159 16.04 -16.30 -10.26
C ALA A 159 15.94 -15.60 -8.90
N MET A 160 14.86 -15.82 -8.18
CA MET A 160 14.78 -15.42 -6.78
C MET A 160 15.64 -16.40 -5.99
N ALA A 161 16.88 -16.00 -5.74
CA ALA A 161 17.79 -16.76 -4.90
C ALA A 161 17.44 -16.66 -3.41
N GLU A 162 16.43 -15.82 -3.06
CA GLU A 162 16.13 -15.48 -1.68
C GLU A 162 14.64 -15.66 -1.39
N MET A 163 14.33 -16.10 -0.17
CA MET A 163 12.95 -16.33 0.31
C MET A 163 12.15 -15.03 0.50
N SER A 164 12.80 -13.88 0.40
CA SER A 164 12.18 -12.57 0.55
C SER A 164 12.44 -11.76 -0.72
N PRO A 165 11.39 -11.37 -1.46
CA PRO A 165 11.54 -10.54 -2.64
C PRO A 165 12.08 -9.16 -2.25
N THR A 166 12.94 -8.61 -3.08
CA THR A 166 13.40 -7.23 -2.91
C THR A 166 12.29 -6.23 -3.26
N LEU A 167 12.39 -4.99 -2.77
CA LEU A 167 11.44 -3.95 -3.14
C LEU A 167 11.42 -3.71 -4.67
N ALA A 168 12.55 -3.91 -5.35
CA ALA A 168 12.65 -3.82 -6.80
C ALA A 168 11.83 -4.92 -7.50
N ASP A 169 11.81 -6.13 -6.93
CA ASP A 169 11.03 -7.24 -7.48
C ASP A 169 9.53 -7.04 -7.23
N LEU A 170 9.14 -6.59 -6.03
CA LEU A 170 7.75 -6.27 -5.70
C LEU A 170 7.14 -5.22 -6.64
N ARG A 171 7.95 -4.34 -7.21
CA ARG A 171 7.51 -3.31 -8.16
C ARG A 171 7.33 -3.82 -9.59
N LYS A 172 7.80 -5.01 -9.92
CA LYS A 172 7.68 -5.59 -11.27
C LYS A 172 6.28 -6.19 -11.46
N ALA A 173 5.51 -5.62 -12.36
CA ALA A 173 4.17 -6.12 -12.67
C ALA A 173 4.17 -7.58 -13.19
N ALA A 174 5.27 -8.05 -13.77
CA ALA A 174 5.41 -9.40 -14.31
C ALA A 174 5.36 -10.49 -13.22
N PHE A 175 5.61 -10.15 -11.96
CA PHE A 175 5.56 -11.11 -10.85
C PHE A 175 4.18 -11.18 -10.18
N TRP A 176 3.24 -10.36 -10.62
CA TRP A 176 1.89 -10.33 -10.07
C TRP A 176 0.87 -10.75 -11.13
N ASN A 177 0.15 -11.83 -10.84
CA ASN A 177 -0.96 -12.27 -11.65
C ASN A 177 -2.27 -12.12 -10.87
N ARG A 178 -3.31 -11.59 -11.53
CA ARG A 178 -4.61 -11.46 -10.91
C ARG A 178 -5.39 -12.77 -11.07
N VAL A 179 -5.82 -13.36 -9.95
CA VAL A 179 -6.51 -14.66 -9.92
C VAL A 179 -8.01 -14.58 -9.68
N VAL A 180 -8.54 -13.39 -9.34
CA VAL A 180 -9.98 -13.17 -9.16
C VAL A 180 -10.50 -12.12 -10.15
N ASP A 181 -11.83 -12.06 -10.31
CA ASP A 181 -12.44 -11.01 -11.15
C ASP A 181 -12.06 -9.61 -10.68
N ARG A 182 -11.93 -8.67 -11.64
CA ARG A 182 -11.59 -7.27 -11.36
C ARG A 182 -12.53 -6.63 -10.35
N LYS A 183 -13.82 -6.94 -10.45
CA LYS A 183 -14.85 -6.37 -9.59
C LYS A 183 -14.76 -6.79 -8.13
N GLN A 184 -14.01 -7.85 -7.83
CA GLN A 184 -13.81 -8.37 -6.48
C GLN A 184 -12.53 -7.85 -5.83
N VAL A 185 -11.63 -7.21 -6.59
CA VAL A 185 -10.37 -6.69 -6.07
C VAL A 185 -10.58 -5.30 -5.48
N PRO A 186 -10.42 -5.12 -4.15
CA PRO A 186 -10.63 -3.85 -3.47
C PRO A 186 -9.43 -2.90 -3.61
N LEU A 187 -8.81 -2.85 -4.79
CA LEU A 187 -7.70 -1.97 -5.13
C LEU A 187 -7.94 -1.33 -6.49
N ALA A 188 -7.73 -0.01 -6.61
CA ALA A 188 -7.68 0.70 -7.87
C ALA A 188 -6.61 1.80 -7.83
N PHE A 189 -6.09 2.16 -8.99
CA PHE A 189 -5.01 3.13 -9.09
C PHE A 189 -5.41 4.26 -10.04
N ILE A 190 -5.02 5.48 -9.70
CA ILE A 190 -5.18 6.65 -10.55
C ILE A 190 -3.80 7.25 -10.78
N LYS A 191 -3.42 7.38 -12.05
CA LYS A 191 -2.22 8.11 -12.45
C LYS A 191 -2.61 9.46 -13.01
N SER A 192 -2.13 10.52 -12.39
CA SER A 192 -2.48 11.90 -12.74
C SER A 192 -1.34 12.86 -12.47
N LYS A 193 -1.42 14.03 -13.08
CA LYS A 193 -0.60 15.18 -12.69
C LYS A 193 -1.28 15.94 -11.52
N ALA A 194 -0.53 16.79 -10.82
CA ALA A 194 -1.03 17.62 -9.74
C ALA A 194 -1.66 18.94 -10.26
#